data_d99f4f538f43bf7c5a73fbca3262411a
#
_entry.id   d99f4f538f43bf7c5a73fbca3262411a
#
_cell.length_a   1.000
_cell.length_b   1.000
_cell.length_c   1.000
_cell.angle_alpha   90.00
_cell.angle_beta   90.00
_cell.angle_gamma   90.00
#
_symmetry.space_group_name_H-M   'P 1'
#
loop_
_entity.id
_entity.type
_entity.pdbx_description
1 polymer ?
#
loop_
_entity_poly.entity_id
_entity_poly.type
_entity_poly.pdbx_seq_one_letter_code
_entity_poly.pdbx_strand_id
1 'polypeptide(L)'
;MYPTLYHAFLDLFGLDIPALKFLNSFGFFVAVAFMFAHWTLSLELKRKTQQGLLRATHRKVIVGEGPKPLEMLAQGLMGFVVGWKVLYIILNIDEVTTDPPGFLLSGKGNFIGGLLVGALFAYLYRRERLKSKLDKPEERTIEVPAAQHAGAITLTAALWGFIGAKLFHWLENPRDFLDTLSSPNANDIVTGLTM
;
A
#
# COMPACT_ATOMS: atom_id res chain seq x y z
N MET A 1 -6.75 5.31 25.91
CA MET A 1 -6.02 5.10 24.64
C MET A 1 -6.78 5.85 23.55
N TYR A 2 -6.14 6.69 22.75
CA TYR A 2 -6.83 7.49 21.75
C TYR A 2 -7.16 6.63 20.51
N PRO A 3 -8.44 6.53 20.10
CA PRO A 3 -8.82 5.68 18.97
C PRO A 3 -8.29 6.23 17.63
N THR A 4 -8.22 7.54 17.48
CA THR A 4 -7.65 8.19 16.30
C THR A 4 -6.66 9.28 16.69
N LEU A 5 -5.80 9.69 15.76
CA LEU A 5 -4.88 10.81 15.98
C LEU A 5 -5.61 12.12 16.23
N TYR A 6 -6.83 12.28 15.71
CA TYR A 6 -7.68 13.45 15.99
C TYR A 6 -7.87 13.66 17.49
N HIS A 7 -8.29 12.60 18.20
CA HIS A 7 -8.53 12.69 19.65
C HIS A 7 -7.24 12.97 20.43
N ALA A 8 -6.12 12.42 19.98
CA ALA A 8 -4.82 12.70 20.60
C ALA A 8 -4.39 14.15 20.41
N PHE A 9 -4.54 14.71 19.20
CA PHE A 9 -4.15 16.08 18.90
C PHE A 9 -5.08 17.10 19.55
N LEU A 10 -6.38 16.80 19.61
CA LEU A 10 -7.34 17.66 20.29
C LEU A 10 -7.07 17.73 21.79
N ASP A 11 -6.80 16.60 22.44
CA ASP A 11 -6.62 16.53 23.90
C ASP A 11 -5.22 17.04 24.34
N LEU A 12 -4.16 16.70 23.60
CA LEU A 12 -2.79 17.06 23.98
C LEU A 12 -2.38 18.47 23.55
N PHE A 13 -2.89 18.94 22.41
CA PHE A 13 -2.46 20.20 21.80
C PHE A 13 -3.60 21.21 21.58
N GLY A 14 -4.87 20.82 21.83
CA GLY A 14 -6.03 21.66 21.57
C GLY A 14 -6.27 21.93 20.07
N LEU A 15 -5.69 21.12 19.18
CA LEU A 15 -5.78 21.30 17.74
C LEU A 15 -6.95 20.50 17.16
N ASP A 16 -7.94 21.20 16.63
CA ASP A 16 -9.08 20.61 15.92
C ASP A 16 -8.74 20.45 14.43
N ILE A 17 -8.25 19.27 14.05
CA ILE A 17 -7.89 18.91 12.67
C ILE A 17 -8.77 17.74 12.22
N PRO A 18 -9.93 17.97 11.59
CA PRO A 18 -10.89 16.93 11.21
C PRO A 18 -10.29 15.83 10.32
N ALA A 19 -9.30 16.17 9.47
CA ALA A 19 -8.61 15.20 8.62
C ALA A 19 -7.90 14.07 9.39
N LEU A 20 -7.53 14.29 10.66
CA LEU A 20 -6.90 13.27 11.50
C LEU A 20 -7.87 12.19 11.99
N LYS A 21 -9.19 12.35 11.82
CA LYS A 21 -10.19 11.32 12.11
C LYS A 21 -10.00 10.07 11.24
N PHE A 22 -9.44 10.23 10.03
CA PHE A 22 -9.11 9.10 9.15
C PHE A 22 -7.95 8.24 9.65
N LEU A 23 -7.11 8.78 10.51
CA LEU A 23 -5.91 8.11 10.98
C LEU A 23 -6.19 7.41 12.30
N ASN A 24 -6.52 6.12 12.23
CA ASN A 24 -6.53 5.27 13.41
C ASN A 24 -5.14 5.28 14.05
N SER A 25 -5.06 5.54 15.36
CA SER A 25 -3.79 5.67 16.08
C SER A 25 -2.92 4.42 15.94
N PHE A 26 -3.49 3.24 16.10
CA PHE A 26 -2.76 1.99 15.97
C PHE A 26 -2.20 1.80 14.55
N GLY A 27 -3.05 1.95 13.53
CA GLY A 27 -2.63 1.81 12.12
C GLY A 27 -1.55 2.81 11.73
N PHE A 28 -1.66 4.06 12.22
CA PHE A 28 -0.64 5.08 12.00
C PHE A 28 0.72 4.67 12.58
N PHE A 29 0.77 4.26 13.85
CA PHE A 29 2.02 3.86 14.48
C PHE A 29 2.61 2.59 13.85
N VAL A 30 1.78 1.65 13.42
CA VAL A 30 2.24 0.47 12.65
C VAL A 30 2.87 0.91 11.33
N ALA A 31 2.24 1.81 10.57
CA ALA A 31 2.82 2.33 9.33
C ALA A 31 4.16 3.04 9.57
N VAL A 32 4.24 3.89 10.60
CA VAL A 32 5.48 4.57 11.00
C VAL A 32 6.55 3.56 11.39
N ALA A 33 6.21 2.51 12.15
CA ALA A 33 7.14 1.46 12.52
C ALA A 33 7.72 0.74 11.28
N PHE A 34 6.89 0.43 10.27
CA PHE A 34 7.37 -0.15 9.02
C PHE A 34 8.24 0.81 8.20
N MET A 35 7.94 2.11 8.22
CA MET A 35 8.80 3.12 7.57
C MET A 35 10.19 3.16 8.22
N PHE A 36 10.25 3.18 9.55
CA PHE A 36 11.52 3.13 10.28
C PHE A 36 12.26 1.81 10.07
N ALA A 37 11.55 0.68 10.08
CA ALA A 37 12.13 -0.63 9.80
C ALA A 37 12.75 -0.68 8.39
N HIS A 38 12.03 -0.18 7.39
CA HIS A 38 12.55 -0.06 6.02
C HIS A 38 13.80 0.82 5.96
N TRP A 39 13.76 1.98 6.60
CA TRP A 39 14.87 2.92 6.62
C TRP A 39 16.11 2.33 7.28
N THR A 40 15.97 1.79 8.49
CA THR A 40 17.09 1.16 9.23
C THR A 40 17.65 -0.04 8.49
N LEU A 41 16.78 -0.90 7.90
CA LEU A 41 17.21 -2.02 7.08
C LEU A 41 17.99 -1.54 5.84
N SER A 42 17.54 -0.49 5.17
CA SER A 42 18.23 0.09 4.01
C SER A 42 19.61 0.60 4.38
N LEU A 43 19.76 1.28 5.53
CA LEU A 43 21.04 1.76 6.04
C LEU A 43 21.99 0.59 6.38
N GLU A 44 21.47 -0.44 7.04
CA GLU A 44 22.26 -1.61 7.42
C GLU A 44 22.72 -2.41 6.19
N LEU A 45 21.86 -2.60 5.20
CA LEU A 45 22.25 -3.26 3.95
C LEU A 45 23.32 -2.45 3.19
N LYS A 46 23.24 -1.11 3.17
CA LYS A 46 24.28 -0.25 2.60
C LYS A 46 25.60 -0.45 3.35
N ARG A 47 25.56 -0.40 4.68
CA ARG A 47 26.75 -0.59 5.53
C ARG A 47 27.42 -1.94 5.27
N LYS A 48 26.65 -3.03 5.24
CA LYS A 48 27.16 -4.39 4.97
C LYS A 48 27.74 -4.52 3.56
N THR A 49 27.13 -3.86 2.58
CA THR A 49 27.69 -3.81 1.22
C THR A 49 29.04 -3.10 1.19
N GLN A 50 29.17 -1.97 1.89
CA GLN A 50 30.44 -1.25 1.99
C GLN A 50 31.55 -2.05 2.73
N GLN A 51 31.16 -2.90 3.66
CA GLN A 51 32.06 -3.82 4.36
C GLN A 51 32.46 -5.06 3.54
N GLY A 52 31.92 -5.19 2.32
CA GLY A 52 32.17 -6.36 1.46
C GLY A 52 31.47 -7.64 1.88
N LEU A 53 30.57 -7.57 2.89
CA LEU A 53 29.80 -8.72 3.39
C LEU A 53 28.66 -9.12 2.46
N LEU A 54 28.14 -8.15 1.69
CA LEU A 54 27.07 -8.34 0.71
C LEU A 54 27.55 -7.93 -0.67
N ARG A 55 27.29 -8.78 -1.67
CA ARG A 55 27.57 -8.48 -3.07
C ARG A 55 26.33 -7.97 -3.76
N ALA A 56 26.49 -7.06 -4.73
CA ALA A 56 25.42 -6.66 -5.62
C ALA A 56 24.95 -7.84 -6.47
N THR A 57 23.66 -7.93 -6.68
CA THR A 57 23.07 -8.94 -7.58
C THR A 57 23.03 -8.38 -9.00
N HIS A 58 23.49 -9.16 -9.97
CA HIS A 58 23.39 -8.79 -11.38
C HIS A 58 22.04 -9.23 -11.93
N ARG A 59 21.26 -8.28 -12.45
CA ARG A 59 19.98 -8.56 -13.10
C ARG A 59 20.02 -8.09 -14.56
N LYS A 60 19.69 -9.00 -15.46
CA LYS A 60 19.45 -8.63 -16.86
C LYS A 60 18.11 -7.95 -16.97
N VAL A 61 18.10 -6.75 -17.52
CA VAL A 61 16.88 -5.99 -17.80
C VAL A 61 16.91 -5.56 -19.26
N ILE A 62 15.76 -5.61 -19.91
CA ILE A 62 15.60 -5.10 -21.26
C ILE A 62 15.29 -3.61 -21.13
N VAL A 63 16.19 -2.77 -21.61
CA VAL A 63 16.04 -1.32 -21.61
C VAL A 63 15.54 -0.87 -22.97
N GLY A 64 14.66 0.13 -22.97
CA GLY A 64 14.15 0.69 -24.23
C GLY A 64 12.93 -0.02 -24.79
N GLU A 65 12.30 -0.93 -24.03
CA GLU A 65 10.99 -1.45 -24.42
C GLU A 65 9.94 -0.33 -24.41
N GLY A 66 9.10 -0.31 -25.44
CA GLY A 66 7.94 0.59 -25.48
C GLY A 66 6.88 0.25 -24.43
N PRO A 67 5.80 1.04 -24.35
CA PRO A 67 4.71 0.79 -23.41
C PRO A 67 4.03 -0.56 -23.70
N LYS A 68 3.97 -1.42 -22.69
CA LYS A 68 3.25 -2.70 -22.77
C LYS A 68 1.78 -2.50 -22.41
N PRO A 69 0.83 -3.02 -23.24
CA PRO A 69 -0.60 -2.80 -22.99
C PRO A 69 -1.05 -3.29 -21.61
N LEU A 70 -0.53 -4.44 -21.16
CA LEU A 70 -0.89 -5.01 -19.87
C LEU A 70 -0.40 -4.15 -18.69
N GLU A 71 0.82 -3.61 -18.77
CA GLU A 71 1.35 -2.71 -17.74
C GLU A 71 0.58 -1.38 -17.73
N MET A 72 0.20 -0.87 -18.91
CA MET A 72 -0.63 0.33 -19.03
C MET A 72 -2.03 0.11 -18.44
N LEU A 73 -2.64 -1.06 -18.67
CA LEU A 73 -3.91 -1.43 -18.04
C LEU A 73 -3.77 -1.53 -16.51
N ALA A 74 -2.71 -2.18 -16.03
CA ALA A 74 -2.46 -2.30 -14.59
C ALA A 74 -2.28 -0.93 -13.91
N GLN A 75 -1.54 -0.02 -14.54
CA GLN A 75 -1.38 1.36 -14.06
C GLN A 75 -2.71 2.14 -14.10
N GLY A 76 -3.49 1.95 -15.16
CA GLY A 76 -4.83 2.52 -15.28
C GLY A 76 -5.79 2.03 -14.19
N LEU A 77 -5.80 0.72 -13.92
CA LEU A 77 -6.62 0.13 -12.85
C LEU A 77 -6.20 0.62 -11.46
N MET A 78 -4.88 0.70 -11.20
CA MET A 78 -4.38 1.27 -9.94
C MET A 78 -4.83 2.72 -9.77
N GLY A 79 -4.65 3.55 -10.82
CA GLY A 79 -5.12 4.92 -10.82
C GLY A 79 -6.63 5.04 -10.66
N PHE A 80 -7.39 4.12 -11.28
CA PHE A 80 -8.85 4.06 -11.14
C PHE A 80 -9.27 3.83 -9.67
N VAL A 81 -8.71 2.84 -9.00
CA VAL A 81 -9.03 2.55 -7.59
C VAL A 81 -8.70 3.74 -6.69
N VAL A 82 -7.52 4.36 -6.90
CA VAL A 82 -7.12 5.55 -6.14
C VAL A 82 -8.06 6.71 -6.39
N GLY A 83 -8.33 7.06 -7.65
CA GLY A 83 -9.20 8.17 -8.01
C GLY A 83 -10.65 7.96 -7.55
N TRP A 84 -11.15 6.72 -7.65
CA TRP A 84 -12.48 6.33 -7.21
C TRP A 84 -12.67 6.59 -5.70
N LYS A 85 -11.70 6.22 -4.88
CA LYS A 85 -11.74 6.44 -3.43
C LYS A 85 -11.44 7.89 -3.05
N VAL A 86 -10.35 8.45 -3.58
CA VAL A 86 -9.89 9.81 -3.20
C VAL A 86 -10.91 10.88 -3.56
N LEU A 87 -11.46 10.85 -4.78
CA LEU A 87 -12.46 11.87 -5.15
C LEU A 87 -13.75 11.76 -4.33
N TYR A 88 -14.15 10.54 -3.95
CA TYR A 88 -15.30 10.36 -3.05
C TYR A 88 -15.03 10.95 -1.67
N ILE A 89 -13.84 10.70 -1.11
CA ILE A 89 -13.43 11.28 0.18
C ILE A 89 -13.52 12.81 0.15
N ILE A 90 -12.99 13.43 -0.92
CA ILE A 90 -12.98 14.90 -1.04
C ILE A 90 -14.41 15.48 -1.10
N LEU A 91 -15.32 14.77 -1.79
CA LEU A 91 -16.69 15.25 -1.98
C LEU A 91 -17.62 14.92 -0.80
N ASN A 92 -17.30 13.91 0.01
CA ASN A 92 -18.17 13.40 1.09
C ASN A 92 -17.39 13.20 2.39
N ILE A 93 -16.59 14.20 2.76
CA ILE A 93 -15.67 14.08 3.90
C ILE A 93 -16.39 13.79 5.22
N ASP A 94 -17.56 14.38 5.43
CA ASP A 94 -18.35 14.22 6.64
C ASP A 94 -18.87 12.79 6.81
N GLU A 95 -19.33 12.16 5.71
CA GLU A 95 -19.77 10.76 5.72
C GLU A 95 -18.61 9.81 6.00
N VAL A 96 -17.48 10.04 5.33
CA VAL A 96 -16.30 9.16 5.44
C VAL A 96 -15.61 9.28 6.80
N THR A 97 -15.68 10.44 7.47
CA THR A 97 -15.13 10.62 8.83
C THR A 97 -15.91 9.88 9.91
N THR A 98 -17.15 9.47 9.63
CA THR A 98 -17.97 8.72 10.59
C THR A 98 -17.49 7.28 10.76
N ASP A 99 -17.15 6.60 9.66
CA ASP A 99 -16.61 5.22 9.65
C ASP A 99 -15.55 5.06 8.54
N PRO A 100 -14.31 5.53 8.77
CA PRO A 100 -13.25 5.46 7.77
C PRO A 100 -12.85 4.02 7.36
N PRO A 101 -12.73 3.05 8.28
CA PRO A 101 -12.41 1.68 7.90
C PRO A 101 -13.51 1.02 7.06
N GLY A 102 -14.77 1.16 7.47
CA GLY A 102 -15.91 0.65 6.72
C GLY A 102 -16.01 1.27 5.33
N PHE A 103 -15.71 2.57 5.19
CA PHE A 103 -15.65 3.23 3.89
C PHE A 103 -14.53 2.64 2.99
N LEU A 104 -13.32 2.45 3.51
CA LEU A 104 -12.19 1.92 2.70
C LEU A 104 -12.52 0.53 2.12
N LEU A 105 -13.23 -0.30 2.87
CA LEU A 105 -13.63 -1.65 2.48
C LEU A 105 -14.95 -1.69 1.70
N SER A 106 -15.73 -0.61 1.72
CA SER A 106 -17.01 -0.52 1.01
C SER A 106 -16.84 -0.41 -0.51
N GLY A 107 -17.89 -0.75 -1.27
CA GLY A 107 -18.00 -0.47 -2.69
C GLY A 107 -18.27 1.00 -3.02
N LYS A 108 -18.32 1.91 -2.04
CA LYS A 108 -18.58 3.34 -2.26
C LYS A 108 -17.37 4.03 -2.89
N GLY A 109 -17.62 4.89 -3.86
CA GLY A 109 -16.58 5.65 -4.55
C GLY A 109 -17.15 6.51 -5.68
N ASN A 110 -16.33 7.36 -6.27
CA ASN A 110 -16.72 8.22 -7.40
C ASN A 110 -16.14 7.66 -8.70
N PHE A 111 -17.03 7.12 -9.56
CA PHE A 111 -16.64 6.49 -10.82
C PHE A 111 -15.92 7.45 -11.77
N ILE A 112 -16.37 8.71 -11.82
CA ILE A 112 -15.75 9.75 -12.67
C ILE A 112 -14.32 10.02 -12.21
N GLY A 113 -14.12 10.15 -10.89
CA GLY A 113 -12.79 10.29 -10.30
C GLY A 113 -11.88 9.11 -10.63
N GLY A 114 -12.41 7.90 -10.56
CA GLY A 114 -11.71 6.69 -10.97
C GLY A 114 -11.25 6.75 -12.44
N LEU A 115 -12.16 7.08 -13.37
CA LEU A 115 -11.82 7.19 -14.79
C LEU A 115 -10.78 8.27 -15.07
N LEU A 116 -10.92 9.45 -14.48
CA LEU A 116 -9.98 10.57 -14.70
C LEU A 116 -8.57 10.23 -14.21
N VAL A 117 -8.45 9.74 -12.99
CA VAL A 117 -7.15 9.39 -12.40
C VAL A 117 -6.57 8.14 -13.06
N GLY A 118 -7.40 7.15 -13.41
CA GLY A 118 -6.99 5.97 -14.16
C GLY A 118 -6.42 6.31 -15.54
N ALA A 119 -7.12 7.17 -16.28
CA ALA A 119 -6.66 7.65 -17.58
C ALA A 119 -5.35 8.46 -17.44
N LEU A 120 -5.23 9.28 -16.42
CA LEU A 120 -4.02 10.05 -16.12
C LEU A 120 -2.82 9.12 -15.85
N PHE A 121 -2.99 8.10 -15.00
CA PHE A 121 -1.92 7.14 -14.69
C PHE A 121 -1.48 6.35 -15.93
N ALA A 122 -2.44 5.85 -16.73
CA ALA A 122 -2.15 5.17 -17.98
C ALA A 122 -1.42 6.08 -18.97
N TYR A 123 -1.83 7.36 -19.06
CA TYR A 123 -1.18 8.35 -19.92
C TYR A 123 0.24 8.67 -19.45
N LEU A 124 0.44 8.90 -18.15
CA LEU A 124 1.78 9.19 -17.59
C LEU A 124 2.73 8.02 -17.81
N TYR A 125 2.28 6.79 -17.55
CA TYR A 125 3.05 5.59 -17.83
C TYR A 125 3.44 5.49 -19.30
N ARG A 126 2.46 5.66 -20.21
CA ARG A 126 2.72 5.65 -21.67
C ARG A 126 3.74 6.70 -22.06
N ARG A 127 3.58 7.94 -21.56
CA ARG A 127 4.48 9.06 -21.86
C ARG A 127 5.91 8.77 -21.40
N GLU A 128 6.07 8.23 -20.20
CA GLU A 128 7.37 7.87 -19.63
C GLU A 128 8.04 6.77 -20.44
N ARG A 129 7.31 5.72 -20.79
CA ARG A 129 7.82 4.61 -21.60
C ARG A 129 8.16 5.02 -23.04
N LEU A 130 7.41 5.93 -23.63
CA LEU A 130 7.73 6.46 -24.96
C LEU A 130 9.00 7.31 -24.97
N LYS A 131 9.26 8.07 -23.89
CA LYS A 131 10.50 8.85 -23.76
C LYS A 131 11.74 7.97 -23.59
N SER A 132 11.60 6.83 -22.97
CA SER A 132 12.69 5.88 -22.73
C SER A 132 12.80 4.80 -23.82
N LYS A 133 11.93 4.84 -24.85
CA LYS A 133 11.94 3.87 -25.93
C LYS A 133 13.18 4.06 -26.82
N LEU A 134 13.89 2.96 -27.04
CA LEU A 134 15.00 2.86 -28.00
C LEU A 134 14.51 2.21 -29.30
N ASP A 135 15.16 2.49 -30.40
CA ASP A 135 14.84 1.87 -31.71
C ASP A 135 15.04 0.35 -31.68
N LYS A 136 16.01 -0.11 -30.90
CA LYS A 136 16.23 -1.53 -30.60
C LYS A 136 16.34 -1.70 -29.09
N PRO A 137 15.49 -2.52 -28.47
CA PRO A 137 15.63 -2.88 -27.06
C PRO A 137 16.97 -3.58 -26.82
N GLU A 138 17.70 -3.15 -25.80
CA GLU A 138 19.00 -3.73 -25.43
C GLU A 138 18.91 -4.46 -24.10
N GLU A 139 19.48 -5.66 -24.04
CA GLU A 139 19.71 -6.32 -22.73
C GLU A 139 20.89 -5.64 -22.05
N ARG A 140 20.62 -5.04 -20.89
CA ARG A 140 21.67 -4.50 -20.02
C ARG A 140 21.68 -5.24 -18.70
N THR A 141 22.87 -5.64 -18.29
CA THR A 141 23.07 -6.16 -16.94
C THR A 141 23.25 -4.97 -16.02
N ILE A 142 22.31 -4.79 -15.10
CA ILE A 142 22.38 -3.77 -14.05
C ILE A 142 22.80 -4.43 -12.74
N GLU A 143 23.63 -3.71 -12.00
CA GLU A 143 23.95 -4.10 -10.64
C GLU A 143 22.85 -3.57 -9.71
N VAL A 144 22.23 -4.49 -8.98
CA VAL A 144 21.19 -4.18 -7.99
C VAL A 144 21.84 -4.24 -6.60
N PRO A 145 22.12 -3.10 -5.97
CA PRO A 145 22.68 -3.09 -4.62
C PRO A 145 21.71 -3.73 -3.62
N ALA A 146 22.25 -4.40 -2.59
CA ALA A 146 21.44 -5.07 -1.58
C ALA A 146 20.39 -4.16 -0.94
N ALA A 147 20.67 -2.87 -0.78
CA ALA A 147 19.74 -1.90 -0.22
C ALA A 147 18.43 -1.73 -1.04
N GLN A 148 18.44 -2.01 -2.34
CA GLN A 148 17.22 -1.96 -3.16
C GLN A 148 16.22 -3.08 -2.80
N HIS A 149 16.69 -4.15 -2.17
CA HIS A 149 15.82 -5.23 -1.70
C HIS A 149 15.11 -4.92 -0.37
N ALA A 150 15.50 -3.85 0.34
CA ALA A 150 14.93 -3.51 1.64
C ALA A 150 13.39 -3.35 1.56
N GLY A 151 12.87 -2.71 0.51
CA GLY A 151 11.43 -2.54 0.33
C GLY A 151 10.69 -3.87 0.17
N ALA A 152 11.21 -4.77 -0.67
CA ALA A 152 10.61 -6.08 -0.87
C ALA A 152 10.66 -6.93 0.41
N ILE A 153 11.79 -6.89 1.15
CA ILE A 153 11.94 -7.61 2.42
C ILE A 153 10.94 -7.07 3.46
N THR A 154 10.87 -5.74 3.63
CA THR A 154 9.93 -5.12 4.58
C THR A 154 8.49 -5.44 4.24
N LEU A 155 8.09 -5.34 2.97
CA LEU A 155 6.74 -5.65 2.52
C LEU A 155 6.41 -7.14 2.73
N THR A 156 7.32 -8.03 2.38
CA THR A 156 7.14 -9.48 2.60
C THR A 156 7.00 -9.79 4.08
N ALA A 157 7.83 -9.19 4.94
CA ALA A 157 7.74 -9.35 6.38
C ALA A 157 6.41 -8.82 6.93
N ALA A 158 5.94 -7.67 6.44
CA ALA A 158 4.64 -7.10 6.82
C ALA A 158 3.48 -8.04 6.44
N LEU A 159 3.47 -8.55 5.21
CA LEU A 159 2.43 -9.46 4.72
C LEU A 159 2.40 -10.77 5.53
N TRP A 160 3.55 -11.41 5.72
CA TRP A 160 3.62 -12.65 6.49
C TRP A 160 3.33 -12.43 7.97
N GLY A 161 3.75 -11.28 8.53
CA GLY A 161 3.39 -10.88 9.89
C GLY A 161 1.88 -10.71 10.06
N PHE A 162 1.22 -10.04 9.12
CA PHE A 162 -0.23 -9.88 9.12
C PHE A 162 -0.97 -11.22 9.00
N ILE A 163 -0.56 -12.06 8.04
CA ILE A 163 -1.14 -13.40 7.85
C ILE A 163 -0.94 -14.24 9.12
N GLY A 164 0.27 -14.22 9.69
CA GLY A 164 0.60 -14.97 10.92
C GLY A 164 -0.23 -14.51 12.12
N ALA A 165 -0.38 -13.20 12.30
CA ALA A 165 -1.21 -12.65 13.37
C ALA A 165 -2.68 -13.08 13.23
N LYS A 166 -3.21 -13.10 11.98
CA LYS A 166 -4.58 -13.54 11.73
C LYS A 166 -4.77 -15.04 11.95
N LEU A 167 -3.83 -15.84 11.48
CA LEU A 167 -3.83 -17.28 11.73
C LEU A 167 -3.78 -17.59 13.25
N PHE A 168 -2.94 -16.85 13.99
CA PHE A 168 -2.86 -17.00 15.45
C PHE A 168 -4.16 -16.61 16.14
N HIS A 169 -4.78 -15.51 15.73
CA HIS A 169 -6.10 -15.10 16.23
C HIS A 169 -7.16 -16.20 16.02
N TRP A 170 -7.21 -16.83 14.86
CA TRP A 170 -8.13 -17.93 14.58
C TRP A 170 -7.83 -19.20 15.40
N LEU A 171 -6.55 -19.46 15.68
CA LEU A 171 -6.15 -20.56 16.56
C LEU A 171 -6.57 -20.33 18.02
N GLU A 172 -6.51 -19.08 18.48
CA GLU A 172 -7.00 -18.71 19.82
C GLU A 172 -8.53 -18.72 19.91
N ASN A 173 -9.21 -18.38 18.81
CA ASN A 173 -10.67 -18.24 18.74
C ASN A 173 -11.26 -19.15 17.63
N PRO A 174 -11.21 -20.49 17.78
CA PRO A 174 -11.63 -21.42 16.72
C PRO A 174 -13.13 -21.35 16.40
N ARG A 175 -13.96 -20.86 17.32
CA ARG A 175 -15.40 -20.66 17.10
C ARG A 175 -15.63 -19.52 16.12
N ASP A 176 -14.93 -18.39 16.27
CA ASP A 176 -15.04 -17.23 15.38
C ASP A 176 -14.60 -17.58 13.96
N PHE A 177 -13.61 -18.47 13.84
CA PHE A 177 -13.18 -19.00 12.53
C PHE A 177 -14.28 -19.84 11.86
N LEU A 178 -14.92 -20.74 12.61
CA LEU A 178 -16.01 -21.56 12.08
C LEU A 178 -17.24 -20.72 11.73
N ASP A 179 -17.57 -19.71 12.52
CA ASP A 179 -18.67 -18.78 12.28
C ASP A 179 -18.40 -17.94 11.01
N THR A 180 -17.17 -17.47 10.83
CA THR A 180 -16.76 -16.75 9.60
C THR A 180 -16.85 -17.63 8.35
N LEU A 181 -16.52 -18.92 8.45
CA LEU A 181 -16.64 -19.86 7.32
C LEU A 181 -18.08 -20.25 7.01
N SER A 182 -18.95 -20.29 8.02
CA SER A 182 -20.36 -20.64 7.87
C SER A 182 -21.23 -19.47 7.37
N SER A 183 -20.75 -18.23 7.49
CA SER A 183 -21.41 -17.01 7.01
C SER A 183 -20.91 -16.65 5.61
N PRO A 184 -21.68 -16.89 4.53
CA PRO A 184 -21.23 -16.62 3.17
C PRO A 184 -21.22 -15.13 2.78
N ASN A 185 -21.45 -14.21 3.70
CA ASN A 185 -21.47 -12.79 3.42
C ASN A 185 -20.05 -12.20 3.37
N ALA A 186 -19.70 -11.56 2.25
CA ALA A 186 -18.42 -10.88 2.08
C ALA A 186 -18.12 -9.84 3.17
N ASN A 187 -19.16 -9.24 3.76
CA ASN A 187 -19.00 -8.29 4.87
C ASN A 187 -18.49 -8.95 6.15
N ASP A 188 -18.91 -10.20 6.43
CA ASP A 188 -18.47 -10.93 7.64
C ASP A 188 -17.02 -11.41 7.50
N ILE A 189 -16.61 -11.76 6.27
CA ILE A 189 -15.20 -12.06 5.96
C ILE A 189 -14.33 -10.82 6.17
N VAL A 190 -14.80 -9.66 5.72
CA VAL A 190 -14.07 -8.39 5.84
C VAL A 190 -14.01 -7.94 7.31
N THR A 191 -15.11 -8.01 8.06
CA THR A 191 -15.12 -7.71 9.51
C THR A 191 -14.24 -8.70 10.28
N GLY A 192 -14.31 -9.98 9.96
CA GLY A 192 -13.40 -10.98 10.52
C GLY A 192 -11.92 -10.75 10.18
N LEU A 193 -11.61 -10.00 9.11
CA LEU A 193 -10.23 -9.58 8.78
C LEU A 193 -9.79 -8.31 9.52
N THR A 194 -10.72 -7.51 10.04
CA THR A 194 -10.42 -6.21 10.67
C THR A 194 -10.48 -6.22 12.20
N MET A 195 -11.07 -7.24 12.81
CA MET A 195 -11.01 -7.52 14.25
C MET A 195 -9.82 -8.45 14.53
#